data_6912b1791764ebfc7986bc67dacf75d4
#
_entry.id   6912b1791764ebfc7986bc67dacf75d4
#
_cell.length_a   1.000
_cell.length_b   1.000
_cell.length_c   1.000
_cell.angle_alpha   90.00
_cell.angle_beta   90.00
_cell.angle_gamma   90.00
#
_symmetry.space_group_name_H-M   'P 1'
#
loop_
_entity.id
_entity.type
_entity.pdbx_description
1 polymer ?
#
loop_
_entity_poly.entity_id
_entity_poly.type
_entity_poly.pdbx_seq_one_letter_code
_entity_poly.pdbx_strand_id
1 'polypeptide(L)'
;MLYPIATDSRVVMNLSGIWKFMIDKEETAIDVNQPLPTKELMAVPASFNDQAVLAEIRQHNGYVWYETDFTVAKALQDQRIVLRFGSATHEAWVYINGQFVMHHKGGFTPFEAEINPFITAGSNRLTVRVSNLLDHSTLPVGNYSEKSDEQGKLVRKVDENFDFFNYAGLHRPVKVYTTPLSYIEDIVIIPNVNLASKEADVQVNVSVAGQFDEVKVTILDEKGQVVATASGANSKVKIKNVNLWQPLNAYLYTARIEGYQNGELLDVYEEPFGVRSIEVANGKFLINGESFYFKGFGKHEDTYIRGRGLDEAYNVHDIKLMKKMGANSLRTSHYPYSEEMMRLCDREGIVVIDETPAVGLFSSFNFDVSILEKGGEIPDDTWVKMNTHEAHKQVITELIARDKNHACVVMWSIANEPASFAQGAYEYFTPMFALARELDPQKRPCTLVNIMMALPKYEKCAELLDVIALNRYYGWYVQLGDLKTAETKTRQELQEWQAMYPDKPIMYTEFGADTVAGFHSAYGEPFSEEYQEDYYRMNSKVFDEIPNFIGEQLWNFADFQTKFGIVRVQGNKKGIFTRAREPKMVVRYLSERWNNIPHLGYKK
;
A
#
# COMPACT_ATOMS: atom_id res chain seq x y z
N MET A 1 16.90 2.55 2.24
CA MET A 1 17.01 1.18 1.64
C MET A 1 16.61 1.26 0.18
N LEU A 2 17.53 0.95 -0.73
CA LEU A 2 17.29 1.03 -2.18
C LEU A 2 16.68 -0.28 -2.71
N TYR A 3 15.83 -0.17 -3.75
CA TYR A 3 15.33 -1.34 -4.45
C TYR A 3 16.46 -2.07 -5.19
N PRO A 4 16.65 -3.40 -5.05
CA PRO A 4 17.75 -4.10 -5.70
C PRO A 4 17.64 -4.07 -7.23
N ILE A 5 18.60 -3.44 -7.88
CA ILE A 5 18.77 -3.43 -9.34
C ILE A 5 20.16 -3.97 -9.71
N ALA A 6 20.25 -4.63 -10.86
CA ALA A 6 21.52 -5.02 -11.44
C ALA A 6 22.14 -3.79 -12.13
N THR A 7 23.44 -3.57 -11.89
CA THR A 7 24.23 -2.51 -12.50
C THR A 7 25.62 -3.05 -12.86
N ASP A 8 26.53 -2.20 -13.32
CA ASP A 8 27.92 -2.59 -13.58
C ASP A 8 28.66 -3.07 -12.31
N SER A 9 28.20 -2.64 -11.12
CA SER A 9 28.81 -2.96 -9.82
C SER A 9 27.98 -3.91 -8.95
N ARG A 10 26.71 -4.13 -9.29
CA ARG A 10 25.75 -4.86 -8.45
C ARG A 10 25.12 -6.02 -9.21
N VAL A 11 25.05 -7.17 -8.58
CA VAL A 11 24.38 -8.37 -9.09
C VAL A 11 23.12 -8.63 -8.29
N VAL A 12 22.03 -9.04 -8.95
CA VAL A 12 20.77 -9.43 -8.29
C VAL A 12 20.41 -10.85 -8.69
N MET A 13 20.20 -11.71 -7.72
CA MET A 13 19.69 -13.07 -7.88
C MET A 13 18.28 -13.14 -7.30
N ASN A 14 17.31 -13.57 -8.10
CA ASN A 14 15.95 -13.79 -7.66
C ASN A 14 15.80 -15.22 -7.16
N LEU A 15 15.40 -15.39 -5.91
CA LEU A 15 15.13 -16.70 -5.29
C LEU A 15 13.66 -17.12 -5.39
N SER A 16 12.83 -16.35 -6.10
CA SER A 16 11.44 -16.73 -6.37
C SER A 16 11.38 -18.06 -7.12
N GLY A 17 10.34 -18.85 -6.83
CA GLY A 17 10.19 -20.17 -7.44
C GLY A 17 9.37 -21.10 -6.55
N ILE A 18 9.66 -22.39 -6.63
CA ILE A 18 8.97 -23.41 -5.83
C ILE A 18 9.82 -23.75 -4.62
N TRP A 19 9.25 -23.52 -3.44
CA TRP A 19 9.90 -23.77 -2.16
C TRP A 19 9.22 -24.95 -1.44
N LYS A 20 9.96 -25.66 -0.59
CA LYS A 20 9.35 -26.57 0.39
C LYS A 20 8.51 -25.76 1.38
N PHE A 21 7.43 -26.35 1.84
CA PHE A 21 6.48 -25.71 2.75
C PHE A 21 5.92 -26.68 3.78
N MET A 22 5.68 -26.19 4.99
CA MET A 22 4.87 -26.93 5.98
C MET A 22 4.21 -25.98 6.97
N ILE A 23 3.03 -26.37 7.46
CA ILE A 23 2.40 -25.72 8.62
C ILE A 23 2.97 -26.34 9.90
N ASP A 24 3.21 -25.50 10.91
CA ASP A 24 3.69 -25.93 12.22
C ASP A 24 2.49 -26.16 13.15
N LYS A 25 1.92 -27.36 13.07
CA LYS A 25 0.69 -27.72 13.80
C LYS A 25 0.87 -27.84 15.31
N GLU A 26 2.05 -28.23 15.75
CA GLU A 26 2.29 -28.65 17.14
C GLU A 26 3.31 -27.76 17.85
N GLU A 27 3.81 -26.72 17.15
CA GLU A 27 4.96 -25.93 17.60
C GLU A 27 6.14 -26.79 18.06
N THR A 28 6.28 -27.93 17.37
CA THR A 28 7.44 -28.78 17.57
C THR A 28 8.68 -27.98 17.19
N ALA A 29 9.69 -28.04 18.05
CA ALA A 29 10.96 -27.41 17.75
C ALA A 29 11.53 -28.02 16.47
N ILE A 30 11.33 -27.35 15.33
CA ILE A 30 11.95 -27.74 14.07
C ILE A 30 13.46 -27.54 14.23
N ASP A 31 14.20 -28.61 14.00
CA ASP A 31 15.67 -28.51 13.97
C ASP A 31 16.10 -27.83 12.65
N VAL A 32 16.32 -26.53 12.73
CA VAL A 32 16.74 -25.71 11.57
C VAL A 32 18.13 -26.13 11.01
N ASN A 33 18.87 -26.99 11.71
CA ASN A 33 20.11 -27.56 11.20
C ASN A 33 19.86 -28.69 10.19
N GLN A 34 18.64 -29.23 10.15
CA GLN A 34 18.22 -30.27 9.20
C GLN A 34 17.29 -29.70 8.14
N PRO A 35 17.21 -30.28 6.94
CA PRO A 35 16.20 -29.94 5.96
C PRO A 35 14.80 -30.14 6.50
N LEU A 36 13.84 -29.26 6.11
CA LEU A 36 12.45 -29.40 6.52
C LEU A 36 11.88 -30.79 6.15
N PRO A 37 11.26 -31.50 7.10
CA PRO A 37 10.74 -32.85 6.92
C PRO A 37 9.41 -32.84 6.15
N THR A 38 9.36 -32.24 4.98
CA THR A 38 8.14 -32.07 4.17
C THR A 38 8.39 -32.36 2.69
N LYS A 39 7.32 -32.77 1.99
CA LYS A 39 7.26 -32.85 0.53
C LYS A 39 6.28 -31.83 -0.05
N GLU A 40 5.56 -31.07 0.79
CA GLU A 40 4.65 -30.02 0.35
C GLU A 40 5.44 -28.89 -0.29
N LEU A 41 4.90 -28.32 -1.34
CA LEU A 41 5.53 -27.27 -2.13
C LEU A 41 4.61 -26.07 -2.27
N MET A 42 5.18 -24.86 -2.20
CA MET A 42 4.48 -23.59 -2.43
C MET A 42 5.28 -22.71 -3.38
N ALA A 43 4.59 -21.99 -4.24
CA ALA A 43 5.19 -20.94 -5.04
C ALA A 43 5.48 -19.69 -4.20
N VAL A 44 6.62 -19.06 -4.43
CA VAL A 44 7.04 -17.77 -3.87
C VAL A 44 7.40 -16.84 -5.04
N PRO A 45 6.85 -15.62 -5.13
CA PRO A 45 5.90 -14.98 -4.20
C PRO A 45 4.46 -15.45 -4.40
N ALA A 46 3.79 -15.76 -3.31
CA ALA A 46 2.34 -15.99 -3.25
C ALA A 46 1.88 -16.16 -1.79
N SER A 47 0.58 -16.01 -1.53
CA SER A 47 -0.01 -16.47 -0.26
C SER A 47 -0.07 -17.99 -0.25
N PHE A 48 0.21 -18.63 0.88
CA PHE A 48 0.03 -20.08 0.97
C PHE A 48 -1.45 -20.48 0.95
N ASN A 49 -2.32 -19.58 1.45
CA ASN A 49 -3.75 -19.85 1.66
C ASN A 49 -4.48 -20.22 0.37
N ASP A 50 -4.31 -19.47 -0.72
CA ASP A 50 -5.04 -19.74 -1.98
C ASP A 50 -4.38 -20.81 -2.86
N GLN A 51 -3.11 -21.15 -2.63
CA GLN A 51 -2.45 -22.29 -3.25
C GLN A 51 -2.86 -23.61 -2.61
N ALA A 52 -3.28 -23.58 -1.33
CA ALA A 52 -3.61 -24.77 -0.57
C ALA A 52 -4.90 -25.42 -1.08
N VAL A 53 -4.85 -26.73 -1.35
CA VAL A 53 -6.00 -27.56 -1.68
C VAL A 53 -6.72 -28.06 -0.41
N LEU A 54 -5.96 -28.24 0.68
CA LEU A 54 -6.48 -28.68 1.96
C LEU A 54 -6.97 -27.51 2.80
N ALA A 55 -8.19 -27.59 3.32
CA ALA A 55 -8.79 -26.56 4.16
C ALA A 55 -7.95 -26.25 5.41
N GLU A 56 -7.31 -27.25 6.00
CA GLU A 56 -6.45 -27.10 7.17
C GLU A 56 -5.23 -26.22 6.91
N ILE A 57 -4.69 -26.23 5.70
CA ILE A 57 -3.57 -25.34 5.31
C ILE A 57 -4.14 -23.96 5.01
N ARG A 58 -5.21 -23.88 4.20
CA ARG A 58 -5.82 -22.60 3.82
C ARG A 58 -6.23 -21.76 5.02
N GLN A 59 -6.74 -22.39 6.08
CA GLN A 59 -7.29 -21.74 7.28
C GLN A 59 -6.34 -21.78 8.48
N HIS A 60 -5.08 -22.15 8.26
CA HIS A 60 -4.12 -22.28 9.35
C HIS A 60 -3.85 -20.92 10.01
N ASN A 61 -4.01 -20.86 11.33
CA ASN A 61 -3.58 -19.76 12.19
C ASN A 61 -2.40 -20.23 13.04
N GLY A 62 -1.25 -19.60 12.86
CA GLY A 62 -0.03 -19.97 13.54
C GLY A 62 1.21 -19.79 12.68
N TYR A 63 2.13 -20.70 12.83
CA TYR A 63 3.42 -20.64 12.15
C TYR A 63 3.46 -21.57 10.94
N VAL A 64 4.14 -21.12 9.91
CA VAL A 64 4.47 -21.90 8.72
C VAL A 64 5.96 -21.81 8.43
N TRP A 65 6.50 -22.82 7.75
CA TRP A 65 7.90 -22.88 7.38
C TRP A 65 8.06 -22.98 5.87
N TYR A 66 9.04 -22.24 5.37
CA TYR A 66 9.49 -22.28 3.97
C TYR A 66 10.97 -22.66 3.91
N GLU A 67 11.38 -23.39 2.88
CA GLU A 67 12.78 -23.72 2.64
C GLU A 67 13.13 -23.78 1.17
N THR A 68 14.27 -23.20 0.80
CA THR A 68 14.88 -23.34 -0.52
C THR A 68 16.40 -23.34 -0.42
N ASP A 69 17.05 -23.80 -1.46
CA ASP A 69 18.51 -23.71 -1.60
C ASP A 69 18.88 -22.61 -2.59
N PHE A 70 20.00 -21.94 -2.34
CA PHE A 70 20.59 -20.96 -3.25
C PHE A 70 22.11 -21.08 -3.30
N THR A 71 22.69 -20.65 -4.40
CA THR A 71 24.14 -20.72 -4.60
C THR A 71 24.70 -19.33 -4.85
N VAL A 72 25.73 -18.96 -4.10
CA VAL A 72 26.50 -17.74 -4.34
C VAL A 72 27.77 -18.10 -5.11
N ALA A 73 27.95 -17.47 -6.27
CA ALA A 73 29.13 -17.69 -7.09
C ALA A 73 30.40 -17.27 -6.34
N LYS A 74 31.47 -18.06 -6.45
CA LYS A 74 32.76 -17.78 -5.77
C LYS A 74 33.29 -16.38 -6.10
N ALA A 75 33.09 -15.90 -7.32
CA ALA A 75 33.53 -14.57 -7.77
C ALA A 75 32.83 -13.40 -7.03
N LEU A 76 31.73 -13.65 -6.31
CA LEU A 76 30.98 -12.62 -5.55
C LEU A 76 31.31 -12.62 -4.05
N GLN A 77 32.15 -13.55 -3.57
CA GLN A 77 32.40 -13.73 -2.13
C GLN A 77 33.17 -12.56 -1.49
N ASP A 78 33.92 -11.81 -2.27
CA ASP A 78 34.66 -10.62 -1.83
C ASP A 78 33.77 -9.35 -1.81
N GLN A 79 32.49 -9.49 -2.21
CA GLN A 79 31.51 -8.41 -2.17
C GLN A 79 30.66 -8.49 -0.90
N ARG A 80 30.00 -7.39 -0.56
CA ARG A 80 28.90 -7.39 0.41
C ARG A 80 27.69 -8.09 -0.21
N ILE A 81 27.17 -9.12 0.46
CA ILE A 81 26.05 -9.95 -0.02
C ILE A 81 24.88 -9.77 0.93
N VAL A 82 23.74 -9.40 0.38
CA VAL A 82 22.53 -9.07 1.14
C VAL A 82 21.38 -9.97 0.72
N LEU A 83 20.69 -10.53 1.70
CA LEU A 83 19.41 -11.22 1.52
C LEU A 83 18.28 -10.24 1.83
N ARG A 84 17.35 -10.05 0.89
CA ARG A 84 16.20 -9.17 1.01
C ARG A 84 14.91 -9.92 0.75
N PHE A 85 13.95 -9.69 1.63
CA PHE A 85 12.54 -10.04 1.45
C PHE A 85 11.77 -8.77 1.08
N GLY A 86 11.00 -8.81 0.00
CA GLY A 86 10.11 -7.70 -0.37
C GLY A 86 8.94 -7.56 0.62
N SER A 87 8.48 -8.66 1.20
CA SER A 87 7.66 -8.75 2.41
C SER A 87 7.50 -10.19 2.86
N ALA A 88 7.23 -10.39 4.15
CA ALA A 88 6.81 -11.67 4.73
C ALA A 88 5.69 -11.41 5.74
N THR A 89 4.49 -11.89 5.47
CA THR A 89 3.27 -11.50 6.18
C THR A 89 2.88 -12.54 7.22
N HIS A 90 2.90 -12.22 8.54
CA HIS A 90 3.07 -10.87 9.11
C HIS A 90 4.40 -10.73 9.87
N GLU A 91 5.00 -11.82 10.35
CA GLU A 91 6.24 -11.83 11.12
C GLU A 91 7.12 -12.98 10.65
N ALA A 92 8.42 -12.74 10.51
CA ALA A 92 9.35 -13.72 9.95
C ALA A 92 10.65 -13.86 10.74
N TRP A 93 11.13 -15.10 10.86
CA TRP A 93 12.44 -15.47 11.37
C TRP A 93 13.20 -16.19 10.25
N VAL A 94 14.39 -15.72 9.95
CA VAL A 94 15.18 -16.16 8.81
C VAL A 94 16.44 -16.86 9.27
N TYR A 95 16.73 -18.01 8.68
CA TYR A 95 17.89 -18.84 8.98
C TYR A 95 18.63 -19.20 7.70
N ILE A 96 19.96 -19.16 7.73
CA ILE A 96 20.82 -19.69 6.65
C ILE A 96 21.71 -20.76 7.23
N ASN A 97 21.72 -21.95 6.62
CA ASN A 97 22.52 -23.10 7.07
C ASN A 97 22.31 -23.45 8.55
N GLY A 98 21.09 -23.24 9.07
CA GLY A 98 20.72 -23.46 10.46
C GLY A 98 21.05 -22.31 11.42
N GLN A 99 21.74 -21.27 10.97
CA GLN A 99 22.07 -20.10 11.77
C GLN A 99 21.01 -19.01 11.64
N PHE A 100 20.58 -18.43 12.76
CA PHE A 100 19.66 -17.29 12.78
C PHE A 100 20.33 -16.05 12.14
N VAL A 101 19.61 -15.40 11.23
CA VAL A 101 20.11 -14.24 10.46
C VAL A 101 19.39 -12.96 10.88
N MET A 102 18.05 -12.98 10.82
CA MET A 102 17.24 -11.78 11.09
C MET A 102 15.80 -12.13 11.47
N HIS A 103 15.15 -11.18 12.11
CA HIS A 103 13.73 -11.20 12.47
C HIS A 103 13.09 -9.89 12.01
N HIS A 104 11.86 -9.96 11.49
CA HIS A 104 11.07 -8.78 11.13
C HIS A 104 9.61 -9.00 11.48
N LYS A 105 8.99 -7.98 12.09
CA LYS A 105 7.55 -7.91 12.36
C LYS A 105 6.96 -6.73 11.59
N GLY A 106 6.07 -7.02 10.67
CA GLY A 106 5.48 -6.07 9.74
C GLY A 106 5.32 -6.71 8.36
N GLY A 107 4.07 -6.92 7.92
CA GLY A 107 3.77 -7.83 6.82
C GLY A 107 3.92 -7.26 5.41
N PHE A 108 4.21 -5.94 5.25
CA PHE A 108 4.01 -5.27 3.96
C PHE A 108 5.20 -4.42 3.50
N THR A 109 6.24 -4.36 4.29
CA THR A 109 7.46 -3.60 4.02
C THR A 109 8.65 -4.54 3.84
N PRO A 110 9.66 -4.16 3.05
CA PRO A 110 10.84 -4.97 2.86
C PRO A 110 11.76 -4.94 4.09
N PHE A 111 12.49 -6.03 4.28
CA PHE A 111 13.57 -6.15 5.26
C PHE A 111 14.74 -6.94 4.69
N GLU A 112 15.94 -6.66 5.17
CA GLU A 112 17.17 -7.26 4.63
C GLU A 112 18.28 -7.35 5.67
N ALA A 113 19.22 -8.25 5.42
CA ALA A 113 20.45 -8.38 6.21
C ALA A 113 21.63 -8.77 5.32
N GLU A 114 22.81 -8.33 5.69
CA GLU A 114 24.07 -8.84 5.15
C GLU A 114 24.28 -10.29 5.59
N ILE A 115 24.57 -11.17 4.64
CA ILE A 115 24.63 -12.61 4.88
C ILE A 115 26.03 -13.21 4.71
N ASN A 116 27.08 -12.41 4.46
CA ASN A 116 28.45 -12.91 4.33
C ASN A 116 28.88 -13.86 5.46
N PRO A 117 28.57 -13.62 6.74
CA PRO A 117 28.97 -14.52 7.82
C PRO A 117 28.26 -15.88 7.83
N PHE A 118 27.13 -16.02 7.14
CA PHE A 118 26.23 -17.17 7.23
C PHE A 118 26.32 -18.11 6.04
N ILE A 119 26.98 -17.67 4.95
CA ILE A 119 27.05 -18.41 3.69
C ILE A 119 28.38 -19.11 3.51
N THR A 120 28.35 -20.19 2.72
CA THR A 120 29.53 -20.92 2.27
C THR A 120 29.61 -20.90 0.75
N ALA A 121 30.78 -21.22 0.21
CA ALA A 121 30.94 -21.44 -1.24
C ALA A 121 30.07 -22.62 -1.68
N GLY A 122 29.23 -22.42 -2.71
CA GLY A 122 28.33 -23.44 -3.22
C GLY A 122 26.89 -23.27 -2.69
N SER A 123 26.21 -24.39 -2.42
CA SER A 123 24.82 -24.39 -2.00
C SER A 123 24.66 -23.97 -0.55
N ASN A 124 23.69 -23.08 -0.31
CA ASN A 124 23.28 -22.62 1.01
C ASN A 124 21.78 -22.85 1.17
N ARG A 125 21.37 -23.33 2.34
CA ARG A 125 19.97 -23.57 2.65
C ARG A 125 19.37 -22.36 3.36
N LEU A 126 18.32 -21.80 2.79
CA LEU A 126 17.51 -20.71 3.36
C LEU A 126 16.23 -21.30 3.94
N THR A 127 16.04 -21.14 5.24
CA THR A 127 14.84 -21.57 5.97
C THR A 127 14.17 -20.36 6.59
N VAL A 128 12.85 -20.22 6.43
CA VAL A 128 12.06 -19.08 6.91
C VAL A 128 10.85 -19.57 7.67
N ARG A 129 10.70 -19.12 8.91
CA ARG A 129 9.48 -19.29 9.69
C ARG A 129 8.63 -18.03 9.55
N VAL A 130 7.33 -18.16 9.26
CA VAL A 130 6.40 -17.04 9.13
C VAL A 130 5.21 -17.25 10.05
N SER A 131 4.77 -16.20 10.74
CA SER A 131 3.56 -16.17 11.55
C SER A 131 2.48 -15.32 10.88
N ASN A 132 1.23 -15.77 10.91
CA ASN A 132 0.06 -15.00 10.49
C ASN A 132 -0.84 -14.56 11.66
N LEU A 133 -0.31 -14.61 12.88
CA LEU A 133 -1.03 -14.21 14.08
C LEU A 133 -1.13 -12.68 14.16
N LEU A 134 -2.32 -12.20 14.52
CA LEU A 134 -2.63 -10.78 14.67
C LEU A 134 -3.29 -10.54 16.02
N ASP A 135 -2.83 -9.52 16.73
CA ASP A 135 -3.37 -9.09 18.01
C ASP A 135 -3.48 -7.56 18.11
N HIS A 136 -3.70 -7.04 19.31
CA HIS A 136 -3.81 -5.61 19.54
C HIS A 136 -2.46 -4.85 19.53
N SER A 137 -1.35 -5.53 19.22
CA SER A 137 -0.02 -4.91 19.02
C SER A 137 0.45 -4.97 17.58
N THR A 138 -0.34 -5.58 16.69
CA THR A 138 -0.02 -5.74 15.27
C THR A 138 -0.77 -4.76 14.38
N LEU A 139 -0.28 -4.53 13.18
CA LEU A 139 -0.96 -3.82 12.09
C LEU A 139 -0.90 -4.68 10.81
N PRO A 140 -2.07 -5.10 10.26
CA PRO A 140 -3.45 -4.91 10.76
C PRO A 140 -3.72 -5.51 12.14
N VAL A 141 -4.80 -5.05 12.78
CA VAL A 141 -5.21 -5.54 14.10
C VAL A 141 -6.11 -6.76 13.98
N GLY A 142 -5.88 -7.75 14.85
CA GLY A 142 -6.76 -8.89 15.03
C GLY A 142 -6.99 -9.20 16.50
N ASN A 143 -8.00 -10.02 16.77
CA ASN A 143 -8.30 -10.54 18.11
C ASN A 143 -7.79 -11.97 18.22
N TYR A 144 -6.55 -12.10 18.68
CA TYR A 144 -5.93 -13.40 18.92
C TYR A 144 -6.52 -14.09 20.15
N SER A 145 -6.79 -15.37 20.04
CA SER A 145 -7.20 -16.21 21.17
C SER A 145 -6.68 -17.64 21.02
N GLU A 146 -6.38 -18.27 22.15
CA GLU A 146 -6.00 -19.67 22.25
C GLU A 146 -7.00 -20.42 23.12
N LYS A 147 -7.39 -21.63 22.70
CA LYS A 147 -8.24 -22.52 23.47
C LYS A 147 -7.78 -23.96 23.26
N SER A 148 -7.87 -24.79 24.29
CA SER A 148 -7.73 -26.22 24.10
C SER A 148 -9.04 -26.80 23.60
N ASP A 149 -8.98 -27.69 22.59
CA ASP A 149 -10.11 -28.46 22.14
C ASP A 149 -10.47 -29.58 23.15
N GLU A 150 -11.48 -30.38 22.83
CA GLU A 150 -11.93 -31.50 23.68
C GLU A 150 -10.87 -32.59 23.87
N GLN A 151 -9.87 -32.64 22.98
CA GLN A 151 -8.74 -33.58 23.04
C GLN A 151 -7.51 -32.95 23.72
N GLY A 152 -7.61 -31.70 24.23
CA GLY A 152 -6.51 -30.99 24.87
C GLY A 152 -5.51 -30.36 23.89
N LYS A 153 -5.80 -30.38 22.58
CA LYS A 153 -4.96 -29.78 21.57
C LYS A 153 -5.17 -28.27 21.52
N LEU A 154 -4.09 -27.51 21.40
CA LEU A 154 -4.12 -26.07 21.26
C LEU A 154 -4.71 -25.64 19.91
N VAL A 155 -5.79 -24.87 19.96
CA VAL A 155 -6.43 -24.27 18.80
C VAL A 155 -6.26 -22.77 18.87
N ARG A 156 -5.60 -22.20 17.86
CA ARG A 156 -5.43 -20.77 17.70
C ARG A 156 -6.48 -20.21 16.78
N LYS A 157 -7.00 -19.05 17.15
CA LYS A 157 -7.94 -18.29 16.33
C LYS A 157 -7.49 -16.84 16.27
N VAL A 158 -7.48 -16.30 15.07
CA VAL A 158 -7.44 -14.86 14.80
C VAL A 158 -8.82 -14.47 14.29
N ASP A 159 -9.45 -13.49 14.95
CA ASP A 159 -10.66 -12.83 14.46
C ASP A 159 -10.25 -11.43 14.01
N GLU A 160 -10.22 -11.24 12.69
CA GLU A 160 -9.71 -10.02 12.08
C GLU A 160 -10.63 -8.84 12.33
N ASN A 161 -10.07 -7.68 12.71
CA ASN A 161 -10.80 -6.41 12.84
C ASN A 161 -10.93 -5.67 11.49
N PHE A 162 -10.92 -6.39 10.36
CA PHE A 162 -10.98 -5.81 9.03
C PHE A 162 -11.72 -6.73 8.05
N ASP A 163 -12.13 -6.19 6.90
CA ASP A 163 -12.97 -6.88 5.91
C ASP A 163 -12.20 -7.33 4.67
N PHE A 164 -11.06 -7.99 4.85
CA PHE A 164 -10.34 -8.72 3.81
C PHE A 164 -9.73 -10.01 4.37
N PHE A 165 -9.38 -10.95 3.50
CA PHE A 165 -8.84 -12.22 3.95
C PHE A 165 -7.42 -12.01 4.52
N ASN A 166 -7.12 -12.63 5.66
CA ASN A 166 -5.80 -12.60 6.29
C ASN A 166 -4.82 -13.52 5.52
N TYR A 167 -4.51 -13.12 4.30
CA TYR A 167 -3.49 -13.79 3.50
C TYR A 167 -2.13 -13.70 4.16
N ALA A 168 -1.38 -14.81 4.13
CA ALA A 168 -0.06 -14.88 4.74
C ALA A 168 0.94 -15.67 3.87
N GLY A 169 2.21 -15.50 4.19
CA GLY A 169 3.32 -16.12 3.49
C GLY A 169 4.34 -15.13 2.93
N LEU A 170 5.13 -15.58 1.97
CA LEU A 170 6.12 -14.78 1.26
C LEU A 170 5.46 -14.13 0.03
N HIS A 171 4.92 -12.94 0.23
CA HIS A 171 4.06 -12.27 -0.77
C HIS A 171 4.84 -11.58 -1.88
N ARG A 172 6.10 -11.24 -1.64
CA ARG A 172 6.93 -10.50 -2.59
C ARG A 172 8.24 -11.22 -2.84
N PRO A 173 8.97 -10.86 -3.91
CA PRO A 173 10.20 -11.55 -4.27
C PRO A 173 11.21 -11.61 -3.13
N VAL A 174 11.86 -12.76 -2.99
CA VAL A 174 13.04 -12.94 -2.15
C VAL A 174 14.26 -12.82 -3.07
N LYS A 175 15.17 -11.91 -2.74
CA LYS A 175 16.34 -11.61 -3.59
C LYS A 175 17.61 -11.70 -2.77
N VAL A 176 18.68 -12.18 -3.40
CA VAL A 176 20.05 -11.95 -2.94
C VAL A 176 20.69 -10.95 -3.89
N TYR A 177 21.29 -9.92 -3.37
CA TYR A 177 22.02 -8.96 -4.19
C TYR A 177 23.39 -8.64 -3.60
N THR A 178 24.27 -8.13 -4.43
CA THR A 178 25.61 -7.75 -4.01
C THR A 178 25.82 -6.25 -4.19
N THR A 179 26.72 -5.71 -3.36
CA THR A 179 27.33 -4.40 -3.56
C THR A 179 28.84 -4.51 -3.36
N PRO A 180 29.61 -3.55 -3.86
CA PRO A 180 30.98 -3.37 -3.37
C PRO A 180 31.00 -3.12 -1.86
N LEU A 181 32.17 -3.19 -1.22
CA LEU A 181 32.31 -2.91 0.22
C LEU A 181 32.12 -1.41 0.55
N SER A 182 32.48 -0.53 -0.39
CA SER A 182 32.06 0.87 -0.37
C SER A 182 30.90 1.01 -1.36
N TYR A 183 29.73 1.42 -0.88
CA TYR A 183 28.50 1.40 -1.67
C TYR A 183 27.58 2.58 -1.38
N ILE A 184 26.72 2.88 -2.36
CA ILE A 184 25.60 3.82 -2.23
C ILE A 184 24.50 3.11 -1.41
N GLU A 185 24.21 3.64 -0.23
CA GLU A 185 23.29 3.03 0.74
C GLU A 185 21.85 3.52 0.57
N ASP A 186 21.68 4.83 0.37
CA ASP A 186 20.35 5.44 0.19
C ASP A 186 20.43 6.71 -0.66
N ILE A 187 19.31 7.03 -1.30
CA ILE A 187 19.18 8.23 -2.16
C ILE A 187 17.88 8.92 -1.81
N VAL A 188 17.94 10.24 -1.58
CA VAL A 188 16.77 11.10 -1.39
C VAL A 188 16.75 12.14 -2.48
N ILE A 189 15.68 12.21 -3.27
CA ILE A 189 15.50 13.15 -4.38
C ILE A 189 14.36 14.11 -4.06
N ILE A 190 14.67 15.42 -4.05
CA ILE A 190 13.69 16.48 -3.75
C ILE A 190 13.63 17.43 -4.94
N PRO A 191 12.68 17.25 -5.87
CA PRO A 191 12.48 18.16 -6.98
C PRO A 191 11.70 19.40 -6.53
N ASN A 192 12.26 20.57 -6.75
CA ASN A 192 11.60 21.86 -6.54
C ASN A 192 11.42 22.54 -7.90
N VAL A 193 10.20 22.61 -8.38
CA VAL A 193 9.89 23.15 -9.70
C VAL A 193 9.40 24.60 -9.62
N ASN A 194 9.93 25.43 -10.50
CA ASN A 194 9.37 26.74 -10.82
C ASN A 194 8.57 26.63 -12.12
N LEU A 195 7.25 26.59 -12.00
CA LEU A 195 6.34 26.41 -13.12
C LEU A 195 6.40 27.57 -14.13
N ALA A 196 6.65 28.80 -13.67
CA ALA A 196 6.70 29.99 -14.52
C ALA A 196 7.95 30.00 -15.41
N SER A 197 9.13 29.67 -14.86
CA SER A 197 10.38 29.60 -15.63
C SER A 197 10.61 28.26 -16.33
N LYS A 198 9.78 27.26 -16.04
CA LYS A 198 9.97 25.86 -16.49
C LYS A 198 11.35 25.29 -16.12
N GLU A 199 11.79 25.58 -14.92
CA GLU A 199 13.04 25.08 -14.38
C GLU A 199 12.78 24.28 -13.10
N ALA A 200 13.62 23.31 -12.80
CA ALA A 200 13.60 22.61 -11.51
C ALA A 200 14.98 22.62 -10.86
N ASP A 201 15.01 22.96 -9.58
CA ASP A 201 16.15 22.70 -8.70
C ASP A 201 15.92 21.35 -8.02
N VAL A 202 16.72 20.35 -8.36
CA VAL A 202 16.63 19.01 -7.81
C VAL A 202 17.74 18.80 -6.80
N GLN A 203 17.38 18.66 -5.54
CA GLN A 203 18.32 18.27 -4.48
C GLN A 203 18.44 16.75 -4.46
N VAL A 204 19.67 16.25 -4.49
CA VAL A 204 19.99 14.82 -4.41
C VAL A 204 20.91 14.61 -3.22
N ASN A 205 20.43 13.90 -2.21
CA ASN A 205 21.20 13.54 -1.03
C ASN A 205 21.49 12.03 -1.10
N VAL A 206 22.76 11.68 -1.09
CA VAL A 206 23.25 10.32 -1.20
C VAL A 206 23.88 9.90 0.12
N SER A 207 23.35 8.85 0.73
CA SER A 207 24.00 8.17 1.85
C SER A 207 24.95 7.11 1.31
N VAL A 208 26.16 7.06 1.84
CA VAL A 208 27.17 6.09 1.43
C VAL A 208 27.71 5.33 2.63
N ALA A 209 28.04 4.06 2.43
CA ALA A 209 28.80 3.25 3.38
C ALA A 209 30.20 3.01 2.81
N GLY A 210 31.21 2.98 3.68
CA GLY A 210 32.61 2.89 3.25
C GLY A 210 33.18 4.25 2.83
N GLN A 211 34.08 4.26 1.85
CA GLN A 211 34.82 5.46 1.44
C GLN A 211 34.77 5.66 -0.07
N PHE A 212 34.40 6.88 -0.47
CA PHE A 212 34.53 7.38 -1.84
C PHE A 212 35.32 8.69 -1.81
N ASP A 213 36.20 8.89 -2.79
CA ASP A 213 36.89 10.17 -3.00
C ASP A 213 35.97 11.15 -3.71
N GLU A 214 35.09 10.65 -4.57
CA GLU A 214 34.11 11.42 -5.32
C GLU A 214 32.77 10.67 -5.40
N VAL A 215 31.68 11.41 -5.25
CA VAL A 215 30.32 10.99 -5.61
C VAL A 215 29.85 11.90 -6.73
N LYS A 216 29.51 11.35 -7.88
CA LYS A 216 29.00 12.08 -9.02
C LYS A 216 27.52 11.80 -9.23
N VAL A 217 26.76 12.86 -9.45
CA VAL A 217 25.33 12.83 -9.77
C VAL A 217 25.12 13.24 -11.22
N THR A 218 24.52 12.38 -12.03
CA THR A 218 24.18 12.68 -13.43
C THR A 218 22.67 12.48 -13.60
N ILE A 219 21.97 13.51 -14.06
CA ILE A 219 20.55 13.41 -14.39
C ILE A 219 20.41 13.12 -15.88
N LEU A 220 19.70 12.06 -16.19
CA LEU A 220 19.41 11.61 -17.55
C LEU A 220 17.92 11.85 -17.87
N ASP A 221 17.63 12.20 -19.11
CA ASP A 221 16.27 12.21 -19.65
C ASP A 221 15.81 10.78 -20.06
N GLU A 222 14.56 10.65 -20.51
CA GLU A 222 14.00 9.36 -20.97
C GLU A 222 14.74 8.74 -22.17
N LYS A 223 15.57 9.53 -22.87
CA LYS A 223 16.40 9.06 -23.98
C LYS A 223 17.81 8.71 -23.55
N GLY A 224 18.10 8.79 -22.23
CA GLY A 224 19.43 8.57 -21.67
C GLY A 224 20.40 9.72 -21.93
N GLN A 225 19.92 10.91 -22.34
CA GLN A 225 20.79 12.07 -22.55
C GLN A 225 21.03 12.81 -21.25
N VAL A 226 22.25 13.26 -21.04
CA VAL A 226 22.63 14.05 -19.86
C VAL A 226 21.98 15.44 -19.92
N VAL A 227 21.18 15.76 -18.92
CA VAL A 227 20.53 17.08 -18.79
C VAL A 227 21.15 17.95 -17.69
N ALA A 228 21.78 17.34 -16.69
CA ALA A 228 22.48 18.05 -15.62
C ALA A 228 23.47 17.12 -14.92
N THR A 229 24.52 17.71 -14.31
CA THR A 229 25.51 17.00 -13.51
C THR A 229 25.91 17.79 -12.28
N ALA A 230 26.30 17.09 -11.21
CA ALA A 230 26.91 17.67 -10.01
C ALA A 230 27.88 16.68 -9.37
N SER A 231 28.75 17.17 -8.50
CA SER A 231 29.65 16.34 -7.67
C SER A 231 29.37 16.60 -6.19
N GLY A 232 29.51 15.53 -5.40
CA GLY A 232 29.29 15.51 -3.96
C GLY A 232 28.02 14.77 -3.55
N ALA A 233 28.06 14.16 -2.36
CA ALA A 233 26.96 13.37 -1.81
C ALA A 233 25.69 14.21 -1.52
N ASN A 234 25.83 15.51 -1.30
CA ASN A 234 24.74 16.46 -1.15
C ASN A 234 24.78 17.46 -2.32
N SER A 235 24.11 17.12 -3.40
CA SER A 235 24.16 17.85 -4.65
C SER A 235 22.86 18.58 -4.93
N LYS A 236 22.98 19.71 -5.62
CA LYS A 236 21.85 20.45 -6.18
C LYS A 236 22.08 20.62 -7.68
N VAL A 237 21.19 20.09 -8.49
CA VAL A 237 21.25 20.18 -9.95
C VAL A 237 20.06 20.98 -10.48
N LYS A 238 20.31 21.75 -11.54
CA LYS A 238 19.25 22.54 -12.19
C LYS A 238 18.90 21.91 -13.54
N ILE A 239 17.62 21.60 -13.71
CA ILE A 239 17.07 21.15 -14.98
C ILE A 239 16.34 22.34 -15.64
N LYS A 240 16.78 22.70 -16.84
CA LYS A 240 16.14 23.73 -17.66
C LYS A 240 15.14 23.10 -18.62
N ASN A 241 14.06 23.83 -18.95
CA ASN A 241 12.98 23.33 -19.79
C ASN A 241 12.46 21.97 -19.31
N VAL A 242 12.18 21.88 -18.01
CA VAL A 242 11.81 20.63 -17.33
C VAL A 242 10.52 20.05 -17.89
N ASN A 243 10.53 18.75 -18.15
CA ASN A 243 9.34 17.96 -18.41
C ASN A 243 8.74 17.50 -17.08
N LEU A 244 7.47 17.83 -16.87
CA LEU A 244 6.79 17.50 -15.62
C LEU A 244 6.24 16.08 -15.65
N TRP A 245 6.31 15.40 -14.52
CA TRP A 245 5.48 14.24 -14.26
C TRP A 245 4.03 14.69 -14.08
N GLN A 246 3.11 14.12 -14.88
CA GLN A 246 1.70 14.48 -14.85
C GLN A 246 0.82 13.22 -14.76
N PRO A 247 -0.36 13.32 -14.16
CA PRO A 247 -1.33 12.24 -14.16
C PRO A 247 -1.61 11.75 -15.59
N LEU A 248 -1.50 10.44 -15.83
CA LEU A 248 -1.69 9.74 -17.10
C LEU A 248 -0.77 10.17 -18.25
N ASN A 249 0.16 11.08 -17.98
CA ASN A 249 1.19 11.55 -18.91
C ASN A 249 2.52 11.72 -18.16
N ALA A 250 3.00 10.62 -17.63
CA ALA A 250 4.21 10.58 -16.82
C ALA A 250 5.46 10.88 -17.65
N TYR A 251 6.40 11.60 -17.05
CA TYR A 251 7.75 11.76 -17.54
C TYR A 251 8.72 11.50 -16.38
N LEU A 252 9.67 10.60 -16.60
CA LEU A 252 10.64 10.22 -15.57
C LEU A 252 12.06 10.59 -16.02
N TYR A 253 12.78 11.25 -15.14
CA TYR A 253 14.24 11.36 -15.20
C TYR A 253 14.87 10.19 -14.47
N THR A 254 16.15 9.94 -14.75
CA THR A 254 16.98 9.00 -13.99
C THR A 254 18.12 9.75 -13.32
N ALA A 255 18.23 9.63 -12.01
CA ALA A 255 19.40 10.05 -11.26
C ALA A 255 20.41 8.89 -11.23
N ARG A 256 21.47 8.99 -12.02
CA ARG A 256 22.61 8.06 -12.01
C ARG A 256 23.63 8.58 -11.01
N ILE A 257 23.87 7.79 -9.99
CA ILE A 257 24.82 8.08 -8.91
C ILE A 257 26.02 7.15 -9.09
N GLU A 258 27.21 7.73 -9.11
CA GLU A 258 28.48 7.02 -9.30
C GLU A 258 29.43 7.37 -8.15
N GLY A 259 29.96 6.35 -7.49
CA GLY A 259 30.96 6.47 -6.42
C GLY A 259 32.33 6.02 -6.90
N TYR A 260 33.32 6.92 -6.77
CA TYR A 260 34.70 6.69 -7.22
C TYR A 260 35.67 6.63 -6.05
N GLN A 261 36.72 5.82 -6.21
CA GLN A 261 37.88 5.80 -5.32
C GLN A 261 39.14 5.64 -6.16
N ASN A 262 40.15 6.51 -5.93
CA ASN A 262 41.39 6.57 -6.70
C ASN A 262 41.18 6.69 -8.23
N GLY A 263 40.07 7.33 -8.63
CA GLY A 263 39.68 7.51 -10.03
C GLY A 263 38.99 6.30 -10.66
N GLU A 264 38.83 5.20 -9.94
CA GLU A 264 38.10 4.00 -10.38
C GLU A 264 36.64 4.06 -9.92
N LEU A 265 35.70 3.70 -10.81
CA LEU A 265 34.27 3.53 -10.49
C LEU A 265 34.10 2.30 -9.62
N LEU A 266 33.66 2.49 -8.37
CA LEU A 266 33.39 1.39 -7.44
C LEU A 266 31.93 0.97 -7.45
N ASP A 267 31.01 1.95 -7.35
CA ASP A 267 29.57 1.63 -7.27
C ASP A 267 28.75 2.57 -8.13
N VAL A 268 27.66 2.04 -8.69
CA VAL A 268 26.71 2.80 -9.47
C VAL A 268 25.29 2.37 -9.15
N TYR A 269 24.42 3.36 -9.00
CA TYR A 269 22.97 3.14 -8.82
C TYR A 269 22.16 4.14 -9.64
N GLU A 270 21.03 3.71 -10.17
CA GLU A 270 20.12 4.50 -10.98
C GLU A 270 18.73 4.55 -10.33
N GLU A 271 18.29 5.75 -9.96
CA GLU A 271 16.98 5.98 -9.37
C GLU A 271 16.09 6.80 -10.31
N PRO A 272 14.98 6.23 -10.82
CA PRO A 272 14.00 6.99 -11.57
C PRO A 272 13.24 7.98 -10.66
N PHE A 273 12.96 9.18 -11.15
CA PHE A 273 12.16 10.16 -10.43
C PHE A 273 11.39 11.07 -11.38
N GLY A 274 10.24 11.57 -10.91
CA GLY A 274 9.45 12.57 -11.63
C GLY A 274 9.56 13.96 -11.00
N VAL A 275 9.49 15.00 -11.82
CA VAL A 275 9.47 16.39 -11.34
C VAL A 275 8.03 16.89 -11.35
N ARG A 276 7.51 17.23 -10.18
CA ARG A 276 6.16 17.77 -9.99
C ARG A 276 6.09 18.65 -8.74
N SER A 277 5.06 19.47 -8.65
CA SER A 277 4.64 20.10 -7.40
C SER A 277 3.32 19.52 -6.90
N ILE A 278 3.18 19.40 -5.58
CA ILE A 278 1.96 18.98 -4.89
C ILE A 278 1.64 20.05 -3.86
N GLU A 279 0.39 20.51 -3.83
CA GLU A 279 -0.06 21.52 -2.88
C GLU A 279 -1.53 21.27 -2.51
N VAL A 280 -1.88 21.55 -1.26
CA VAL A 280 -3.26 21.63 -0.79
C VAL A 280 -3.52 23.06 -0.37
N ALA A 281 -4.41 23.75 -1.05
CA ALA A 281 -4.71 25.15 -0.81
C ALA A 281 -6.14 25.51 -1.22
N ASN A 282 -6.80 26.34 -0.42
CA ASN A 282 -8.13 26.90 -0.73
C ASN A 282 -9.19 25.85 -1.08
N GLY A 283 -9.21 24.75 -0.33
CA GLY A 283 -10.15 23.63 -0.56
C GLY A 283 -9.86 22.81 -1.82
N LYS A 284 -8.65 22.89 -2.39
CA LYS A 284 -8.23 22.17 -3.59
C LYS A 284 -7.00 21.34 -3.35
N PHE A 285 -6.86 20.27 -4.14
CA PHE A 285 -5.62 19.53 -4.31
C PHE A 285 -4.99 19.91 -5.64
N LEU A 286 -3.76 20.40 -5.63
CA LEU A 286 -3.10 20.91 -6.82
C LEU A 286 -1.92 20.00 -7.21
N ILE A 287 -1.84 19.64 -8.48
CA ILE A 287 -0.67 19.01 -9.09
C ILE A 287 -0.17 19.97 -10.19
N ASN A 288 1.09 20.36 -10.10
CA ASN A 288 1.70 21.32 -11.01
C ASN A 288 0.91 22.65 -11.14
N GLY A 289 0.35 23.09 -10.00
CA GLY A 289 -0.41 24.35 -9.91
C GLY A 289 -1.85 24.27 -10.44
N GLU A 290 -2.28 23.12 -10.98
CA GLU A 290 -3.64 22.93 -11.47
C GLU A 290 -4.47 22.04 -10.55
N SER A 291 -5.78 22.33 -10.42
CA SER A 291 -6.67 21.52 -9.59
C SER A 291 -6.79 20.10 -10.14
N PHE A 292 -6.52 19.13 -9.26
CA PHE A 292 -6.60 17.71 -9.55
C PHE A 292 -7.87 17.10 -8.94
N TYR A 293 -8.58 16.29 -9.71
CA TYR A 293 -9.74 15.54 -9.26
C TYR A 293 -9.43 14.03 -9.31
N PHE A 294 -9.44 13.39 -8.14
CA PHE A 294 -9.16 11.97 -8.02
C PHE A 294 -10.31 11.15 -8.59
N LYS A 295 -10.06 10.43 -9.68
CA LYS A 295 -10.97 9.45 -10.29
C LYS A 295 -10.33 8.09 -10.15
N GLY A 296 -10.87 7.22 -9.29
CA GLY A 296 -10.15 5.99 -9.09
C GLY A 296 -10.76 5.03 -8.08
N PHE A 297 -9.90 4.33 -7.38
CA PHE A 297 -10.28 3.17 -6.60
C PHE A 297 -9.51 3.05 -5.29
N GLY A 298 -10.22 2.57 -4.23
CA GLY A 298 -9.60 1.64 -3.31
C GLY A 298 -9.43 0.29 -4.03
N LYS A 299 -8.32 -0.38 -3.82
CA LYS A 299 -7.99 -1.65 -4.48
C LYS A 299 -7.32 -2.58 -3.47
N HIS A 300 -7.53 -3.88 -3.61
CA HIS A 300 -6.71 -4.90 -2.93
C HIS A 300 -5.73 -5.55 -3.90
N GLU A 301 -4.55 -5.93 -3.40
CA GLU A 301 -3.71 -6.93 -4.06
C GLU A 301 -4.36 -8.29 -3.79
N ASP A 302 -5.29 -8.68 -4.65
CA ASP A 302 -6.01 -9.95 -4.53
C ASP A 302 -6.23 -10.54 -5.93
N THR A 303 -5.64 -11.72 -6.15
CA THR A 303 -5.74 -12.47 -7.40
C THR A 303 -5.99 -13.95 -7.12
N TYR A 304 -6.55 -14.66 -8.09
CA TYR A 304 -6.73 -16.11 -7.97
C TYR A 304 -5.37 -16.80 -7.81
N ILE A 305 -5.32 -17.78 -6.92
CA ILE A 305 -4.20 -18.67 -6.58
C ILE A 305 -3.04 -17.94 -5.86
N ARG A 306 -2.64 -16.75 -6.29
CA ARG A 306 -1.57 -15.99 -5.62
C ARG A 306 -2.05 -15.26 -4.36
N GLY A 307 -3.37 -15.08 -4.19
CA GLY A 307 -3.91 -14.27 -3.09
C GLY A 307 -3.32 -12.86 -3.14
N ARG A 308 -2.57 -12.47 -2.10
CA ARG A 308 -1.86 -11.17 -2.05
C ARG A 308 -0.46 -11.21 -2.65
N GLY A 309 0.01 -12.36 -3.10
CA GLY A 309 1.34 -12.47 -3.71
C GLY A 309 1.46 -11.64 -4.98
N LEU A 310 2.65 -11.08 -5.21
CA LEU A 310 2.93 -10.27 -6.40
C LEU A 310 2.53 -11.01 -7.67
N ASP A 311 1.72 -10.35 -8.47
CA ASP A 311 1.31 -10.78 -9.81
C ASP A 311 1.43 -9.61 -10.79
N GLU A 312 2.59 -9.50 -11.44
CA GLU A 312 2.88 -8.39 -12.35
C GLU A 312 1.94 -8.36 -13.57
N ALA A 313 1.46 -9.54 -14.02
CA ALA A 313 0.52 -9.62 -15.13
C ALA A 313 -0.83 -8.98 -14.76
N TYR A 314 -1.34 -9.27 -13.55
CA TYR A 314 -2.53 -8.60 -13.05
C TYR A 314 -2.29 -7.10 -12.81
N ASN A 315 -1.14 -6.69 -12.29
CA ASN A 315 -0.83 -5.28 -12.08
C ASN A 315 -0.88 -4.49 -13.39
N VAL A 316 -0.24 -4.99 -14.45
CA VAL A 316 -0.27 -4.37 -15.78
C VAL A 316 -1.69 -4.34 -16.35
N HIS A 317 -2.44 -5.43 -16.19
CA HIS A 317 -3.82 -5.53 -16.67
C HIS A 317 -4.74 -4.54 -15.93
N ASP A 318 -4.65 -4.49 -14.61
CA ASP A 318 -5.46 -3.60 -13.77
C ASP A 318 -5.21 -2.13 -14.12
N ILE A 319 -3.95 -1.70 -14.27
CA ILE A 319 -3.60 -0.33 -14.69
C ILE A 319 -4.17 0.00 -16.07
N LYS A 320 -4.12 -0.94 -17.03
CA LYS A 320 -4.70 -0.73 -18.36
C LYS A 320 -6.22 -0.59 -18.31
N LEU A 321 -6.90 -1.37 -17.47
CA LEU A 321 -8.35 -1.24 -17.25
C LEU A 321 -8.68 0.13 -16.64
N MET A 322 -7.95 0.55 -15.61
CA MET A 322 -8.11 1.87 -14.97
C MET A 322 -7.97 2.99 -16.01
N LYS A 323 -6.88 3.01 -16.77
CA LYS A 323 -6.63 4.03 -17.81
C LYS A 323 -7.72 4.04 -18.89
N LYS A 324 -8.19 2.86 -19.34
CA LYS A 324 -9.28 2.73 -20.31
C LYS A 324 -10.58 3.36 -19.81
N MET A 325 -10.84 3.27 -18.52
CA MET A 325 -12.00 3.88 -17.89
C MET A 325 -11.87 5.39 -17.65
N GLY A 326 -10.69 5.97 -17.84
CA GLY A 326 -10.42 7.36 -17.49
C GLY A 326 -10.08 7.58 -16.02
N ALA A 327 -9.83 6.51 -15.24
CA ALA A 327 -9.30 6.61 -13.90
C ALA A 327 -7.86 7.12 -13.91
N ASN A 328 -7.49 7.92 -12.91
CA ASN A 328 -6.18 8.55 -12.79
C ASN A 328 -5.50 8.27 -11.45
N SER A 329 -6.18 7.59 -10.53
CA SER A 329 -5.68 7.40 -9.16
C SER A 329 -6.08 6.07 -8.54
N LEU A 330 -5.31 5.65 -7.54
CA LEU A 330 -5.65 4.57 -6.64
C LEU A 330 -5.19 4.87 -5.20
N ARG A 331 -5.80 4.20 -4.23
CA ARG A 331 -5.30 4.12 -2.86
C ARG A 331 -4.83 2.69 -2.61
N THR A 332 -3.65 2.56 -2.00
CA THR A 332 -3.08 1.25 -1.65
C THR A 332 -3.79 0.63 -0.45
N SER A 333 -5.07 0.32 -0.61
CA SER A 333 -5.93 -0.18 0.47
C SER A 333 -5.59 -1.63 0.82
N HIS A 334 -5.34 -1.96 2.06
CA HIS A 334 -5.12 -1.13 3.25
C HIS A 334 -3.72 -1.41 3.79
N TYR A 335 -2.71 -1.34 2.93
CA TYR A 335 -1.31 -1.67 3.23
C TYR A 335 -0.40 -1.20 2.09
N PRO A 336 0.89 -0.99 2.36
CA PRO A 336 1.87 -0.68 1.31
C PRO A 336 1.85 -1.75 0.21
N TYR A 337 1.72 -1.34 -1.06
CA TYR A 337 1.78 -2.24 -2.21
C TYR A 337 3.21 -2.63 -2.56
N SER A 338 3.38 -3.58 -3.49
CA SER A 338 4.69 -3.98 -3.96
C SER A 338 5.46 -2.81 -4.61
N GLU A 339 6.79 -2.80 -4.46
CA GLU A 339 7.65 -1.79 -5.10
C GLU A 339 7.51 -1.84 -6.63
N GLU A 340 7.24 -3.02 -7.20
CA GLU A 340 6.96 -3.21 -8.61
C GLU A 340 5.68 -2.48 -9.06
N MET A 341 4.63 -2.51 -8.23
CA MET A 341 3.39 -1.76 -8.51
C MET A 341 3.61 -0.25 -8.40
N MET A 342 4.37 0.22 -7.42
CA MET A 342 4.69 1.64 -7.26
C MET A 342 5.49 2.17 -8.46
N ARG A 343 6.51 1.42 -8.92
CA ARG A 343 7.29 1.73 -10.12
C ARG A 343 6.42 1.72 -11.39
N LEU A 344 5.43 0.84 -11.47
CA LEU A 344 4.47 0.82 -12.57
C LEU A 344 3.59 2.06 -12.54
N CYS A 345 3.10 2.48 -11.36
CA CYS A 345 2.31 3.71 -11.20
C CYS A 345 3.12 4.97 -11.58
N ASP A 346 4.40 5.05 -11.21
CA ASP A 346 5.30 6.13 -11.64
C ASP A 346 5.35 6.26 -13.16
N ARG A 347 5.57 5.14 -13.85
CA ARG A 347 5.71 5.10 -15.31
C ARG A 347 4.40 5.36 -16.04
N GLU A 348 3.29 4.88 -15.50
CA GLU A 348 1.97 4.98 -16.14
C GLU A 348 1.21 6.26 -15.76
N GLY A 349 1.75 7.07 -14.83
CA GLY A 349 1.14 8.31 -14.39
C GLY A 349 -0.11 8.10 -13.53
N ILE A 350 -0.18 7.00 -12.80
CA ILE A 350 -1.27 6.76 -11.84
C ILE A 350 -0.92 7.43 -10.52
N VAL A 351 -1.78 8.35 -10.08
CA VAL A 351 -1.63 9.04 -8.80
C VAL A 351 -1.96 8.10 -7.65
N VAL A 352 -1.12 8.04 -6.64
CA VAL A 352 -1.25 7.11 -5.51
C VAL A 352 -1.44 7.85 -4.20
N ILE A 353 -2.47 7.45 -3.44
CA ILE A 353 -2.58 7.67 -2.01
C ILE A 353 -1.99 6.44 -1.35
N ASP A 354 -0.83 6.58 -0.73
CA ASP A 354 -0.08 5.46 -0.19
C ASP A 354 -0.41 5.25 1.29
N GLU A 355 -0.89 4.05 1.64
CA GLU A 355 -1.50 3.79 2.93
C GLU A 355 -0.70 2.82 3.79
N THR A 356 -0.58 3.15 5.07
CA THR A 356 -0.02 2.24 6.08
C THR A 356 -0.97 1.07 6.34
N PRO A 357 -0.50 -0.06 6.89
CA PRO A 357 -1.37 -1.19 7.22
C PRO A 357 -2.17 -0.98 8.53
N ALA A 358 -2.37 0.29 8.93
CA ALA A 358 -3.08 0.66 10.14
C ALA A 358 -4.61 0.58 9.94
N VAL A 359 -5.13 -0.64 9.92
CA VAL A 359 -6.54 -0.98 9.80
C VAL A 359 -6.98 -1.90 10.94
N GLY A 360 -8.25 -1.80 11.33
CA GLY A 360 -8.78 -2.55 12.47
C GLY A 360 -8.54 -1.88 13.82
N LEU A 361 -8.21 -0.60 13.84
CA LEU A 361 -8.00 0.21 15.04
C LEU A 361 -9.31 0.60 15.72
N PHE A 362 -10.03 -0.41 16.21
CA PHE A 362 -11.22 -0.31 17.04
C PHE A 362 -11.35 -1.57 17.93
N SER A 363 -12.02 -1.43 19.08
CA SER A 363 -12.04 -2.48 20.10
C SER A 363 -12.81 -3.74 19.71
N SER A 364 -13.78 -3.64 18.79
CA SER A 364 -14.47 -4.78 18.18
C SER A 364 -15.16 -4.38 16.87
N PHE A 365 -15.22 -5.30 15.91
CA PHE A 365 -15.90 -5.11 14.61
C PHE A 365 -17.43 -5.31 14.69
N ASN A 366 -18.04 -4.97 15.79
CA ASN A 366 -19.50 -5.04 15.97
C ASN A 366 -20.11 -3.65 15.83
N PHE A 367 -20.21 -3.15 14.60
CA PHE A 367 -20.84 -1.86 14.35
C PHE A 367 -22.37 -1.98 14.37
N ASP A 368 -22.98 -1.41 15.38
CA ASP A 368 -24.40 -1.08 15.34
C ASP A 368 -24.59 0.24 14.57
N VAL A 369 -24.72 0.14 13.25
CA VAL A 369 -24.98 1.31 12.39
C VAL A 369 -26.27 2.06 12.76
N SER A 370 -27.17 1.47 13.55
CA SER A 370 -28.35 2.16 14.06
C SER A 370 -28.01 3.34 14.99
N ILE A 371 -26.81 3.37 15.54
CA ILE A 371 -26.31 4.49 16.35
C ILE A 371 -26.20 5.77 15.50
N LEU A 372 -25.84 5.65 14.21
CA LEU A 372 -25.81 6.80 13.29
C LEU A 372 -27.18 7.46 13.11
N GLU A 373 -28.26 6.70 13.23
CA GLU A 373 -29.64 7.23 13.10
C GLU A 373 -30.12 7.85 14.39
N LYS A 374 -29.70 7.34 15.56
CA LYS A 374 -30.16 7.76 16.87
C LYS A 374 -29.44 9.00 17.41
N GLY A 375 -28.24 9.28 16.94
CA GLY A 375 -27.38 10.37 17.44
C GLY A 375 -26.96 10.15 18.90
N GLY A 376 -25.72 10.26 19.21
CA GLY A 376 -25.17 10.10 20.56
C GLY A 376 -23.68 9.84 20.54
N GLU A 377 -23.02 10.01 21.68
CA GLU A 377 -21.63 9.53 21.82
C GLU A 377 -21.61 8.00 21.78
N ILE A 378 -20.71 7.45 20.98
CA ILE A 378 -20.48 6.00 20.90
C ILE A 378 -19.45 5.67 21.98
N PRO A 379 -19.83 4.91 23.03
CA PRO A 379 -18.85 4.43 23.99
C PRO A 379 -17.83 3.54 23.27
N ASP A 380 -16.57 3.93 23.31
CA ASP A 380 -15.50 3.20 22.64
C ASP A 380 -14.24 3.24 23.50
N ASP A 381 -13.66 2.09 23.76
CA ASP A 381 -12.46 1.91 24.58
C ASP A 381 -11.22 1.51 23.76
N THR A 382 -11.28 1.73 22.44
CA THR A 382 -10.22 1.36 21.51
C THR A 382 -8.85 1.81 21.99
N TRP A 383 -8.70 3.10 22.30
CA TRP A 383 -7.38 3.68 22.64
C TRP A 383 -6.88 3.30 24.03
N VAL A 384 -7.69 2.61 24.82
CA VAL A 384 -7.27 1.97 26.09
C VAL A 384 -6.74 0.55 25.83
N LYS A 385 -7.28 -0.13 24.82
CA LYS A 385 -6.97 -1.54 24.51
C LYS A 385 -5.86 -1.71 23.49
N MET A 386 -5.74 -0.79 22.53
CA MET A 386 -4.73 -0.88 21.46
C MET A 386 -3.34 -0.62 21.98
N ASN A 387 -2.41 -1.52 21.63
CA ASN A 387 -0.98 -1.41 21.93
C ASN A 387 -0.17 -1.36 20.62
N THR A 388 -0.67 -0.58 19.63
CA THR A 388 -0.13 -0.52 18.27
C THR A 388 0.85 0.62 18.04
N HIS A 389 1.10 1.46 19.04
CA HIS A 389 1.84 2.71 18.89
C HIS A 389 3.24 2.54 18.26
N GLU A 390 4.02 1.57 18.76
CA GLU A 390 5.36 1.31 18.22
C GLU A 390 5.31 0.66 16.84
N ALA A 391 4.38 -0.29 16.61
CA ALA A 391 4.18 -0.88 15.30
C ALA A 391 3.75 0.19 14.26
N HIS A 392 2.93 1.16 14.67
CA HIS A 392 2.48 2.23 13.79
C HIS A 392 3.63 3.19 13.41
N LYS A 393 4.47 3.58 14.36
CA LYS A 393 5.69 4.34 14.07
C LYS A 393 6.61 3.59 13.10
N GLN A 394 6.81 2.29 13.34
CA GLN A 394 7.64 1.45 12.48
C GLN A 394 7.12 1.45 11.04
N VAL A 395 5.84 1.15 10.83
CA VAL A 395 5.29 1.06 9.46
C VAL A 395 5.29 2.40 8.73
N ILE A 396 5.06 3.53 9.42
CA ILE A 396 5.22 4.88 8.84
C ILE A 396 6.67 5.10 8.40
N THR A 397 7.62 4.76 9.25
CA THR A 397 9.05 4.94 8.98
C THR A 397 9.49 4.11 7.79
N GLU A 398 9.12 2.83 7.76
CA GLU A 398 9.49 1.91 6.68
C GLU A 398 8.83 2.28 5.36
N LEU A 399 7.54 2.66 5.37
CA LEU A 399 6.80 3.06 4.18
C LEU A 399 7.43 4.32 3.54
N ILE A 400 7.62 5.38 4.33
CA ILE A 400 8.18 6.64 3.80
C ILE A 400 9.63 6.45 3.34
N ALA A 401 10.44 5.69 4.10
CA ALA A 401 11.82 5.39 3.70
C ALA A 401 11.88 4.63 2.36
N ARG A 402 10.92 3.73 2.10
CA ARG A 402 10.82 2.98 0.86
C ARG A 402 10.34 3.85 -0.31
N ASP A 403 9.24 4.61 -0.11
CA ASP A 403 8.50 5.22 -1.22
C ASP A 403 8.73 6.74 -1.37
N LYS A 404 9.67 7.29 -0.63
CA LYS A 404 9.99 8.74 -0.62
C LYS A 404 10.29 9.35 -1.99
N ASN A 405 10.86 8.58 -2.93
CA ASN A 405 11.25 9.05 -4.25
C ASN A 405 10.18 8.83 -5.33
N HIS A 406 9.14 8.04 -5.07
CA HIS A 406 8.09 7.75 -6.05
C HIS A 406 7.30 9.02 -6.42
N ALA A 407 7.29 9.34 -7.71
CA ALA A 407 6.55 10.49 -8.25
C ALA A 407 5.04 10.30 -8.14
N CYS A 408 4.55 9.08 -8.25
CA CYS A 408 3.14 8.73 -8.17
C CYS A 408 2.54 8.97 -6.78
N VAL A 409 3.32 8.88 -5.70
CA VAL A 409 2.85 9.15 -4.33
C VAL A 409 2.64 10.63 -4.14
N VAL A 410 1.41 11.04 -3.92
CA VAL A 410 1.02 12.45 -3.74
C VAL A 410 0.47 12.74 -2.35
N MET A 411 0.09 11.71 -1.60
CA MET A 411 -0.47 11.84 -0.25
C MET A 411 -0.22 10.55 0.55
N TRP A 412 0.04 10.69 1.84
CA TRP A 412 0.14 9.59 2.78
C TRP A 412 -1.17 9.40 3.53
N SER A 413 -1.68 8.17 3.56
CA SER A 413 -2.79 7.76 4.41
C SER A 413 -2.26 7.03 5.64
N ILE A 414 -2.45 7.64 6.81
CA ILE A 414 -1.84 7.18 8.06
C ILE A 414 -2.61 6.00 8.68
N ALA A 415 -3.91 5.91 8.41
CA ALA A 415 -4.76 4.81 8.86
C ALA A 415 -6.03 4.72 8.02
N ASN A 416 -6.63 3.53 7.97
CA ASN A 416 -7.97 3.32 7.43
C ASN A 416 -8.97 3.01 8.54
N GLU A 417 -10.06 3.77 8.56
CA GLU A 417 -11.23 3.55 9.41
C GLU A 417 -10.93 3.34 10.90
N PRO A 418 -10.00 4.11 11.52
CA PRO A 418 -9.80 3.99 12.95
C PRO A 418 -10.99 4.56 13.73
N ALA A 419 -11.10 4.22 15.02
CA ALA A 419 -12.03 4.86 15.94
C ALA A 419 -11.62 6.33 16.22
N SER A 420 -11.52 7.15 15.16
CA SER A 420 -11.09 8.57 15.24
C SER A 420 -12.10 9.47 15.95
N PHE A 421 -13.33 9.00 16.09
CA PHE A 421 -14.40 9.62 16.87
C PHE A 421 -14.28 9.35 18.38
N ALA A 422 -13.50 8.35 18.81
CA ALA A 422 -13.37 7.94 20.20
C ALA A 422 -12.42 8.86 21.00
N GLN A 423 -12.62 8.90 22.32
CA GLN A 423 -11.71 9.63 23.21
C GLN A 423 -10.31 8.99 23.17
N GLY A 424 -9.23 9.80 23.12
CA GLY A 424 -7.86 9.36 23.00
C GLY A 424 -7.35 9.27 21.56
N ALA A 425 -8.22 9.42 20.56
CA ALA A 425 -7.81 9.35 19.15
C ALA A 425 -6.84 10.48 18.77
N TYR A 426 -7.14 11.71 19.18
CA TYR A 426 -6.28 12.86 18.86
C TYR A 426 -4.87 12.70 19.45
N GLU A 427 -4.78 12.26 20.69
CA GLU A 427 -3.52 11.99 21.39
C GLU A 427 -2.72 10.87 20.73
N TYR A 428 -3.42 9.83 20.24
CA TYR A 428 -2.78 8.74 19.52
C TYR A 428 -2.24 9.18 18.15
N PHE A 429 -3.03 9.91 17.36
CA PHE A 429 -2.67 10.24 15.98
C PHE A 429 -1.74 11.45 15.86
N THR A 430 -1.74 12.38 16.80
CA THR A 430 -0.86 13.57 16.75
C THR A 430 0.61 13.21 16.52
N PRO A 431 1.25 12.32 17.30
CA PRO A 431 2.64 11.93 17.05
C PRO A 431 2.84 11.14 15.74
N MET A 432 1.83 10.42 15.23
CA MET A 432 1.91 9.68 13.98
C MET A 432 1.95 10.63 12.78
N PHE A 433 1.08 11.64 12.75
CA PHE A 433 1.11 12.69 11.73
C PHE A 433 2.39 13.52 11.79
N ALA A 434 2.87 13.86 12.99
CA ALA A 434 4.12 14.57 13.17
C ALA A 434 5.30 13.78 12.59
N LEU A 435 5.37 12.48 12.90
CA LEU A 435 6.41 11.58 12.38
C LEU A 435 6.36 11.48 10.85
N ALA A 436 5.18 11.29 10.26
CA ALA A 436 5.05 11.19 8.81
C ALA A 436 5.51 12.48 8.11
N ARG A 437 5.12 13.64 8.63
CA ARG A 437 5.55 14.96 8.11
C ARG A 437 7.04 15.24 8.31
N GLU A 438 7.64 14.71 9.37
CA GLU A 438 9.08 14.81 9.63
C GLU A 438 9.87 13.98 8.63
N LEU A 439 9.48 12.73 8.44
CA LEU A 439 10.19 11.75 7.63
C LEU A 439 10.07 11.98 6.12
N ASP A 440 8.96 12.56 5.65
CA ASP A 440 8.82 12.82 4.20
C ASP A 440 9.66 14.02 3.74
N PRO A 441 10.71 13.81 2.93
CA PRO A 441 11.55 14.87 2.44
C PRO A 441 10.85 15.84 1.49
N GLN A 442 9.76 15.39 0.84
CA GLN A 442 8.99 16.19 -0.12
C GLN A 442 7.78 16.89 0.54
N LYS A 443 7.54 16.66 1.84
CA LYS A 443 6.45 17.28 2.63
C LYS A 443 5.07 17.15 2.01
N ARG A 444 4.77 15.95 1.50
CA ARG A 444 3.47 15.63 0.90
C ARG A 444 2.35 15.68 1.94
N PRO A 445 1.11 15.98 1.53
CA PRO A 445 -0.06 15.97 2.40
C PRO A 445 -0.26 14.62 3.09
N CYS A 446 -0.83 14.68 4.31
CA CYS A 446 -1.18 13.51 5.11
C CYS A 446 -2.68 13.50 5.41
N THR A 447 -3.27 12.32 5.41
CA THR A 447 -4.65 12.09 5.83
C THR A 447 -4.78 10.80 6.65
N LEU A 448 -5.92 10.58 7.25
CA LEU A 448 -6.45 9.26 7.60
C LEU A 448 -7.84 9.13 6.98
N VAL A 449 -8.27 7.89 6.76
CA VAL A 449 -9.55 7.61 6.14
C VAL A 449 -10.62 7.41 7.22
N ASN A 450 -11.61 8.30 7.22
CA ASN A 450 -12.66 8.35 8.24
C ASN A 450 -13.73 7.28 8.03
N ILE A 451 -13.97 6.49 9.07
CA ILE A 451 -15.08 5.53 9.14
C ILE A 451 -16.44 6.23 9.15
N MET A 452 -17.53 5.52 8.81
CA MET A 452 -18.89 6.08 8.79
C MET A 452 -19.35 6.74 10.10
N MET A 453 -18.88 6.27 11.27
CA MET A 453 -19.23 6.85 12.57
C MET A 453 -18.53 8.18 12.84
N ALA A 454 -17.45 8.47 12.17
CA ALA A 454 -16.70 9.72 12.28
C ALA A 454 -17.39 10.84 11.47
N LEU A 455 -18.60 11.21 11.90
CA LEU A 455 -19.36 12.34 11.35
C LEU A 455 -18.69 13.68 11.75
N PRO A 456 -18.96 14.80 11.03
CA PRO A 456 -18.30 16.08 11.28
C PRO A 456 -18.22 16.50 12.75
N LYS A 457 -19.33 16.34 13.49
CA LYS A 457 -19.44 16.71 14.91
C LYS A 457 -18.73 15.74 15.89
N TYR A 458 -18.38 14.52 15.44
CA TYR A 458 -17.79 13.50 16.32
C TYR A 458 -16.32 13.25 16.01
N GLU A 459 -15.88 13.58 14.81
CA GLU A 459 -14.48 13.41 14.39
C GLU A 459 -13.54 14.27 15.23
N LYS A 460 -12.52 13.64 15.82
CA LYS A 460 -11.58 14.32 16.72
C LYS A 460 -10.23 14.65 16.06
N CYS A 461 -9.92 14.01 14.93
CA CYS A 461 -8.63 14.13 14.26
C CYS A 461 -8.65 15.07 13.04
N ALA A 462 -9.81 15.68 12.70
CA ALA A 462 -9.97 16.46 11.48
C ALA A 462 -8.95 17.60 11.33
N GLU A 463 -8.46 18.18 12.43
CA GLU A 463 -7.43 19.24 12.41
C GLU A 463 -6.08 18.73 11.91
N LEU A 464 -5.75 17.44 12.15
CA LEU A 464 -4.50 16.81 11.72
C LEU A 464 -4.46 16.53 10.22
N LEU A 465 -5.62 16.44 9.56
CA LEU A 465 -5.77 16.05 8.15
C LEU A 465 -5.50 17.23 7.22
N ASP A 466 -4.73 17.02 6.16
CA ASP A 466 -4.60 17.99 5.06
C ASP A 466 -5.77 17.86 4.06
N VAL A 467 -6.32 16.65 3.93
CA VAL A 467 -7.50 16.32 3.12
C VAL A 467 -8.48 15.54 3.97
N ILE A 468 -9.75 15.85 3.93
CA ILE A 468 -10.82 15.09 4.60
C ILE A 468 -11.19 13.90 3.70
N ALA A 469 -10.74 12.70 4.08
CA ALA A 469 -10.96 11.46 3.35
C ALA A 469 -12.05 10.63 4.05
N LEU A 470 -13.10 10.28 3.33
CA LEU A 470 -14.31 9.71 3.89
C LEU A 470 -14.68 8.37 3.26
N ASN A 471 -14.92 7.34 4.07
CA ASN A 471 -15.59 6.12 3.65
C ASN A 471 -17.06 6.23 4.00
N ARG A 472 -17.94 6.25 2.99
CA ARG A 472 -19.38 6.47 3.19
C ARG A 472 -20.22 5.54 2.33
N TYR A 473 -21.24 4.97 2.96
CA TYR A 473 -22.07 3.93 2.36
C TYR A 473 -23.58 4.20 2.55
N TYR A 474 -23.99 5.47 2.43
CA TYR A 474 -25.41 5.83 2.36
C TYR A 474 -26.05 5.21 1.12
N GLY A 475 -27.14 4.48 1.30
CA GLY A 475 -27.77 3.66 0.27
C GLY A 475 -27.24 2.22 0.23
N TRP A 476 -26.30 1.85 1.15
CA TRP A 476 -25.84 0.47 1.25
C TRP A 476 -25.91 -0.07 2.68
N TYR A 477 -25.02 0.32 3.60
CA TYR A 477 -25.11 -0.13 5.00
C TYR A 477 -26.22 0.58 5.80
N VAL A 478 -26.59 1.78 5.36
CA VAL A 478 -27.73 2.55 5.87
C VAL A 478 -28.58 3.00 4.68
N GLN A 479 -29.89 3.17 4.88
CA GLN A 479 -30.88 3.50 3.83
C GLN A 479 -30.84 2.53 2.63
N LEU A 480 -30.60 1.24 2.87
CA LEU A 480 -30.57 0.22 1.82
C LEU A 480 -31.88 0.22 1.02
N GLY A 481 -31.78 0.36 -0.30
CA GLY A 481 -32.94 0.42 -1.19
C GLY A 481 -33.64 1.79 -1.26
N ASP A 482 -33.24 2.74 -0.40
CA ASP A 482 -33.79 4.12 -0.42
C ASP A 482 -32.71 5.14 -0.85
N LEU A 483 -32.38 5.14 -2.13
CA LEU A 483 -31.38 6.05 -2.70
C LEU A 483 -31.78 7.53 -2.59
N LYS A 484 -33.06 7.84 -2.48
CA LYS A 484 -33.55 9.23 -2.32
C LYS A 484 -33.18 9.79 -0.95
N THR A 485 -33.41 9.02 0.12
CA THR A 485 -32.97 9.40 1.48
C THR A 485 -31.43 9.40 1.56
N ALA A 486 -30.76 8.42 0.94
CA ALA A 486 -29.32 8.35 0.86
C ALA A 486 -28.72 9.61 0.21
N GLU A 487 -29.25 10.07 -0.92
CA GLU A 487 -28.84 11.32 -1.60
C GLU A 487 -28.92 12.52 -0.66
N THR A 488 -30.04 12.63 0.08
CA THR A 488 -30.26 13.73 1.03
C THR A 488 -29.23 13.70 2.16
N LYS A 489 -28.96 12.52 2.73
CA LYS A 489 -27.99 12.35 3.82
C LYS A 489 -26.55 12.61 3.36
N THR A 490 -26.17 12.09 2.20
CA THR A 490 -24.86 12.35 1.58
C THR A 490 -24.63 13.85 1.39
N ARG A 491 -25.60 14.54 0.80
CA ARG A 491 -25.53 16.00 0.58
C ARG A 491 -25.41 16.77 1.89
N GLN A 492 -26.24 16.43 2.88
CA GLN A 492 -26.23 17.08 4.19
C GLN A 492 -24.87 16.94 4.88
N GLU A 493 -24.33 15.74 4.95
CA GLU A 493 -23.03 15.51 5.61
C GLU A 493 -21.88 16.24 4.90
N LEU A 494 -21.82 16.19 3.57
CA LEU A 494 -20.77 16.91 2.81
C LEU A 494 -20.86 18.42 3.00
N GLN A 495 -22.07 18.99 3.09
CA GLN A 495 -22.27 20.40 3.41
C GLN A 495 -21.85 20.74 4.85
N GLU A 496 -22.09 19.85 5.82
CA GLU A 496 -21.64 20.01 7.20
C GLU A 496 -20.09 20.02 7.27
N TRP A 497 -19.41 19.09 6.59
CA TRP A 497 -17.95 19.07 6.48
C TRP A 497 -17.41 20.35 5.84
N GLN A 498 -18.02 20.82 4.75
CA GLN A 498 -17.63 22.05 4.07
C GLN A 498 -17.80 23.28 4.97
N ALA A 499 -18.88 23.33 5.75
CA ALA A 499 -19.16 24.44 6.65
C ALA A 499 -18.17 24.50 7.83
N MET A 500 -17.77 23.32 8.37
CA MET A 500 -16.82 23.24 9.49
C MET A 500 -15.36 23.46 9.05
N TYR A 501 -15.00 23.00 7.86
CA TYR A 501 -13.61 23.05 7.34
C TYR A 501 -13.58 23.59 5.89
N PRO A 502 -13.92 24.88 5.68
CA PRO A 502 -14.10 25.43 4.33
C PRO A 502 -12.83 25.41 3.47
N ASP A 503 -11.66 25.46 4.10
CA ASP A 503 -10.35 25.49 3.42
C ASP A 503 -9.76 24.08 3.18
N LYS A 504 -10.38 23.03 3.73
CA LYS A 504 -9.94 21.64 3.51
C LYS A 504 -10.70 21.00 2.35
N PRO A 505 -9.99 20.38 1.39
CA PRO A 505 -10.65 19.59 0.37
C PRO A 505 -11.22 18.30 0.96
N ILE A 506 -12.31 17.83 0.37
CA ILE A 506 -13.05 16.64 0.79
C ILE A 506 -13.03 15.62 -0.35
N MET A 507 -12.83 14.34 -0.04
CA MET A 507 -12.98 13.25 -1.00
C MET A 507 -13.65 12.03 -0.37
N TYR A 508 -14.32 11.25 -1.20
CA TYR A 508 -14.66 9.88 -0.82
C TYR A 508 -13.54 8.95 -1.22
N THR A 509 -13.05 8.21 -0.23
CA THR A 509 -12.02 7.18 -0.39
C THR A 509 -12.61 5.78 -0.47
N GLU A 510 -13.89 5.63 -0.06
CA GLU A 510 -14.68 4.44 -0.30
C GLU A 510 -16.17 4.77 -0.38
N PHE A 511 -16.80 4.23 -1.41
CA PHE A 511 -18.25 4.10 -1.53
C PHE A 511 -18.57 3.02 -2.57
N GLY A 512 -19.60 2.22 -2.33
CA GLY A 512 -19.95 1.12 -3.21
C GLY A 512 -21.05 0.23 -2.65
N ALA A 513 -21.66 -0.55 -3.51
CA ALA A 513 -22.71 -1.51 -3.16
C ALA A 513 -22.29 -2.93 -3.61
N ASP A 514 -22.47 -3.93 -2.73
CA ASP A 514 -22.23 -5.32 -3.13
C ASP A 514 -23.17 -5.72 -4.27
N THR A 515 -22.60 -6.34 -5.31
CA THR A 515 -23.29 -6.63 -6.57
C THR A 515 -22.87 -7.99 -7.09
N VAL A 516 -23.84 -8.86 -7.31
CA VAL A 516 -23.62 -10.18 -7.89
C VAL A 516 -23.56 -10.03 -9.42
N ALA A 517 -22.42 -10.33 -10.02
CA ALA A 517 -22.25 -10.24 -11.48
C ALA A 517 -23.28 -11.13 -12.21
N GLY A 518 -23.97 -10.56 -13.19
CA GLY A 518 -25.03 -11.22 -13.95
C GLY A 518 -26.39 -11.25 -13.24
N PHE A 519 -26.52 -10.70 -12.02
CA PHE A 519 -27.82 -10.54 -11.39
C PHE A 519 -28.47 -9.23 -11.80
N HIS A 520 -29.57 -9.31 -12.53
CA HIS A 520 -30.36 -8.22 -13.05
C HIS A 520 -31.74 -8.14 -12.42
N SER A 521 -32.21 -6.93 -12.14
CA SER A 521 -33.54 -6.67 -11.58
C SER A 521 -34.25 -5.52 -12.31
N ALA A 522 -35.45 -5.75 -12.79
CA ALA A 522 -36.28 -4.70 -13.37
C ALA A 522 -36.68 -3.60 -12.36
N TYR A 523 -36.49 -3.86 -11.09
CA TYR A 523 -36.85 -2.94 -9.98
C TYR A 523 -35.63 -2.28 -9.34
N GLY A 524 -34.41 -2.58 -9.80
CA GLY A 524 -33.19 -2.07 -9.18
C GLY A 524 -33.05 -2.54 -7.72
N GLU A 525 -33.25 -3.83 -7.45
CA GLU A 525 -33.10 -4.39 -6.12
C GLU A 525 -31.65 -4.41 -5.66
N PRO A 526 -31.34 -4.24 -4.36
CA PRO A 526 -29.99 -4.39 -3.83
C PRO A 526 -29.35 -5.70 -4.29
N PHE A 527 -28.03 -5.68 -4.51
CA PHE A 527 -27.19 -6.71 -5.14
C PHE A 527 -27.34 -6.85 -6.66
N SER A 528 -28.33 -6.22 -7.32
CA SER A 528 -28.38 -6.21 -8.78
C SER A 528 -27.37 -5.24 -9.39
N GLU A 529 -27.04 -5.43 -10.66
CA GLU A 529 -26.14 -4.54 -11.41
C GLU A 529 -26.78 -3.17 -11.65
N GLU A 530 -28.10 -3.09 -11.80
CA GLU A 530 -28.88 -1.86 -11.89
C GLU A 530 -28.78 -1.03 -10.61
N TYR A 531 -28.92 -1.68 -9.43
CA TYR A 531 -28.78 -0.99 -8.15
C TYR A 531 -27.38 -0.40 -7.98
N GLN A 532 -26.34 -1.13 -8.37
CA GLN A 532 -24.98 -0.63 -8.32
C GLN A 532 -24.78 0.61 -9.17
N GLU A 533 -25.32 0.62 -10.39
CA GLU A 533 -25.23 1.78 -11.28
C GLU A 533 -26.01 2.98 -10.70
N ASP A 534 -27.25 2.77 -10.24
CA ASP A 534 -28.07 3.83 -9.63
C ASP A 534 -27.41 4.41 -8.37
N TYR A 535 -26.79 3.57 -7.54
CA TYR A 535 -26.02 3.98 -6.39
C TYR A 535 -24.86 4.92 -6.77
N TYR A 536 -24.07 4.58 -7.78
CA TYR A 536 -22.99 5.44 -8.24
C TYR A 536 -23.51 6.72 -8.91
N ARG A 537 -24.59 6.66 -9.68
CA ARG A 537 -25.24 7.86 -10.27
C ARG A 537 -25.72 8.84 -9.20
N MET A 538 -26.34 8.34 -8.14
CA MET A 538 -26.80 9.15 -7.01
C MET A 538 -25.64 9.87 -6.33
N ASN A 539 -24.55 9.16 -6.01
CA ASN A 539 -23.38 9.74 -5.38
C ASN A 539 -22.69 10.78 -6.29
N SER A 540 -22.48 10.45 -7.54
CA SER A 540 -21.85 11.33 -8.53
C SER A 540 -22.59 12.66 -8.66
N LYS A 541 -23.92 12.65 -8.66
CA LYS A 541 -24.75 13.85 -8.70
C LYS A 541 -24.45 14.77 -7.49
N VAL A 542 -24.37 14.21 -6.29
CA VAL A 542 -24.08 15.00 -5.08
C VAL A 542 -22.64 15.54 -5.11
N PHE A 543 -21.66 14.75 -5.55
CA PHE A 543 -20.27 15.19 -5.62
C PHE A 543 -20.08 16.39 -6.54
N ASP A 544 -20.81 16.44 -7.64
CA ASP A 544 -20.74 17.54 -8.61
C ASP A 544 -21.27 18.86 -8.02
N GLU A 545 -22.15 18.79 -7.02
CA GLU A 545 -22.74 19.97 -6.32
C GLU A 545 -21.80 20.58 -5.26
N ILE A 546 -20.81 19.83 -4.73
CA ILE A 546 -19.95 20.27 -3.62
C ILE A 546 -18.66 20.91 -4.16
N PRO A 547 -18.40 22.21 -3.92
CA PRO A 547 -17.29 22.93 -4.55
C PRO A 547 -15.90 22.41 -4.20
N ASN A 548 -15.63 22.08 -2.94
CA ASN A 548 -14.35 21.58 -2.43
C ASN A 548 -14.26 20.04 -2.42
N PHE A 549 -15.14 19.36 -3.12
CA PHE A 549 -15.09 17.91 -3.31
C PHE A 549 -14.09 17.58 -4.44
N ILE A 550 -13.00 16.90 -4.09
CA ILE A 550 -11.85 16.74 -4.98
C ILE A 550 -11.67 15.32 -5.51
N GLY A 551 -12.51 14.36 -5.13
CA GLY A 551 -12.29 13.02 -5.64
C GLY A 551 -13.25 11.94 -5.17
N GLU A 552 -13.43 10.98 -6.05
CA GLU A 552 -14.27 9.80 -5.91
C GLU A 552 -13.41 8.54 -6.14
N GLN A 553 -13.07 7.84 -5.05
CA GLN A 553 -12.44 6.53 -5.13
C GLN A 553 -13.44 5.46 -4.73
N LEU A 554 -13.73 4.58 -5.67
CA LEU A 554 -14.74 3.54 -5.49
C LEU A 554 -14.23 2.43 -4.60
N TRP A 555 -15.11 1.88 -3.79
CA TRP A 555 -14.91 0.60 -3.14
C TRP A 555 -15.74 -0.47 -3.83
N ASN A 556 -15.18 -1.30 -4.64
CA ASN A 556 -13.77 -1.55 -4.88
C ASN A 556 -13.49 -1.66 -6.38
N PHE A 557 -12.22 -1.69 -6.79
CA PHE A 557 -11.85 -1.96 -8.18
C PHE A 557 -12.37 -3.31 -8.64
N ALA A 558 -12.05 -4.38 -7.89
CA ALA A 558 -12.49 -5.73 -8.18
C ALA A 558 -12.98 -6.43 -6.91
N ASP A 559 -13.87 -7.41 -7.05
CA ASP A 559 -14.25 -8.30 -5.97
C ASP A 559 -13.01 -8.96 -5.36
N PHE A 560 -13.01 -9.14 -4.04
CA PHE A 560 -11.87 -9.70 -3.32
C PHE A 560 -12.30 -10.63 -2.18
N GLN A 561 -11.39 -11.47 -1.73
CA GLN A 561 -11.67 -12.45 -0.68
C GLN A 561 -11.69 -11.79 0.70
N THR A 562 -12.60 -12.27 1.54
CA THR A 562 -12.74 -11.85 2.95
C THR A 562 -12.72 -13.06 3.87
N LYS A 563 -12.72 -12.81 5.18
CA LYS A 563 -13.08 -13.85 6.15
C LYS A 563 -14.52 -14.37 5.90
N PHE A 564 -14.83 -15.53 6.43
CA PHE A 564 -16.19 -16.07 6.35
C PHE A 564 -17.18 -15.21 7.13
N GLY A 565 -18.33 -14.95 6.52
CA GLY A 565 -19.38 -14.18 7.15
C GLY A 565 -20.68 -14.23 6.37
N ILE A 566 -21.80 -14.09 7.06
CA ILE A 566 -23.14 -14.18 6.46
C ILE A 566 -23.38 -13.13 5.37
N VAL A 567 -22.72 -11.96 5.49
CA VAL A 567 -22.85 -10.84 4.54
C VAL A 567 -21.81 -10.87 3.42
N ARG A 568 -20.90 -11.86 3.41
CA ARG A 568 -19.79 -11.97 2.47
C ARG A 568 -19.82 -13.27 1.69
N VAL A 569 -20.74 -13.39 0.76
CA VAL A 569 -20.86 -14.57 -0.12
C VAL A 569 -19.76 -14.55 -1.19
N GLN A 570 -18.79 -15.45 -1.09
CA GLN A 570 -17.59 -15.48 -1.94
C GLN A 570 -16.74 -14.18 -1.85
N GLY A 571 -16.62 -13.61 -0.66
CA GLY A 571 -15.88 -12.38 -0.42
C GLY A 571 -16.72 -11.11 -0.57
N ASN A 572 -16.05 -9.97 -0.67
CA ASN A 572 -16.65 -8.67 -0.90
C ASN A 572 -17.00 -8.50 -2.38
N LYS A 573 -18.24 -8.11 -2.67
CA LYS A 573 -18.79 -8.00 -4.03
C LYS A 573 -18.97 -6.56 -4.51
N LYS A 574 -18.36 -5.59 -3.83
CA LYS A 574 -18.44 -4.18 -4.21
C LYS A 574 -17.57 -3.81 -5.42
N GLY A 575 -16.72 -4.74 -5.88
CA GLY A 575 -15.96 -4.54 -7.11
C GLY A 575 -16.83 -4.12 -8.29
N ILE A 576 -16.35 -3.23 -9.13
CA ILE A 576 -16.95 -2.97 -10.44
C ILE A 576 -16.49 -3.98 -11.49
N PHE A 577 -15.42 -4.70 -11.17
CA PHE A 577 -15.01 -5.92 -11.83
C PHE A 577 -15.17 -7.12 -10.89
N THR A 578 -15.37 -8.31 -11.45
CA THR A 578 -15.25 -9.54 -10.68
C THR A 578 -13.80 -9.76 -10.24
N ARG A 579 -13.52 -10.72 -9.36
CA ARG A 579 -12.14 -11.11 -8.98
C ARG A 579 -11.31 -11.53 -10.21
N ALA A 580 -11.94 -12.06 -11.25
CA ALA A 580 -11.32 -12.40 -12.53
C ALA A 580 -11.15 -11.20 -13.50
N ARG A 581 -11.54 -9.99 -13.07
CA ARG A 581 -11.54 -8.74 -13.87
C ARG A 581 -12.59 -8.72 -15.01
N GLU A 582 -13.64 -9.52 -14.90
CA GLU A 582 -14.81 -9.41 -15.77
C GLU A 582 -15.61 -8.14 -15.38
N PRO A 583 -15.98 -7.27 -16.31
CA PRO A 583 -16.67 -6.02 -15.99
C PRO A 583 -18.13 -6.27 -15.60
N LYS A 584 -18.62 -5.57 -14.59
CA LYS A 584 -20.04 -5.42 -14.27
C LYS A 584 -20.62 -4.25 -15.08
N MET A 585 -21.96 -4.16 -15.19
CA MET A 585 -22.66 -3.19 -16.02
C MET A 585 -22.23 -1.73 -15.75
N VAL A 586 -22.01 -1.37 -14.51
CA VAL A 586 -21.64 -0.02 -14.04
C VAL A 586 -20.34 0.52 -14.65
N VAL A 587 -19.44 -0.34 -15.13
CA VAL A 587 -18.18 0.05 -15.78
C VAL A 587 -18.45 0.97 -16.98
N ARG A 588 -19.57 0.77 -17.69
CA ARG A 588 -19.96 1.63 -18.84
C ARG A 588 -20.25 3.06 -18.38
N TYR A 589 -21.09 3.22 -17.36
CA TYR A 589 -21.44 4.53 -16.81
C TYR A 589 -20.20 5.27 -16.27
N LEU A 590 -19.41 4.59 -15.46
CA LEU A 590 -18.21 5.19 -14.84
C LEU A 590 -17.17 5.58 -15.90
N SER A 591 -17.00 4.76 -16.93
CA SER A 591 -16.10 5.11 -18.05
C SER A 591 -16.57 6.35 -18.80
N GLU A 592 -17.87 6.48 -19.07
CA GLU A 592 -18.44 7.68 -19.69
C GLU A 592 -18.23 8.91 -18.81
N ARG A 593 -18.56 8.82 -17.50
CA ARG A 593 -18.36 9.90 -16.55
C ARG A 593 -16.91 10.36 -16.48
N TRP A 594 -15.99 9.44 -16.22
CA TRP A 594 -14.60 9.80 -15.96
C TRP A 594 -13.84 10.29 -17.20
N ASN A 595 -14.17 9.80 -18.38
CA ASN A 595 -13.60 10.32 -19.62
C ASN A 595 -14.12 11.72 -19.97
N ASN A 596 -15.28 12.13 -19.43
CA ASN A 596 -15.81 13.49 -19.57
C ASN A 596 -15.27 14.48 -18.52
N ILE A 597 -14.62 14.00 -17.44
CA ILE A 597 -13.96 14.83 -16.44
C ILE A 597 -12.50 15.02 -16.86
N PRO A 598 -12.02 16.26 -17.09
CA PRO A 598 -10.64 16.50 -17.44
C PRO A 598 -9.67 16.02 -16.34
N HIS A 599 -8.44 15.68 -16.73
CA HIS A 599 -7.43 15.19 -15.79
C HIS A 599 -6.94 16.27 -14.83
N LEU A 600 -6.90 17.51 -15.29
CA LEU A 600 -6.55 18.71 -14.52
C LEU A 600 -7.54 19.82 -14.83
N GLY A 601 -7.71 20.76 -13.88
CA GLY A 601 -8.56 21.94 -14.08
C GLY A 601 -10.06 21.70 -13.97
N TYR A 602 -10.51 20.53 -13.50
CA TYR A 602 -11.90 20.28 -13.13
C TYR A 602 -12.23 20.97 -11.80
N LYS A 603 -13.36 21.60 -11.62
CA LYS A 603 -13.70 22.42 -10.44
C LYS A 603 -12.63 23.50 -10.17
N LYS A 604 -12.71 24.57 -10.98
CA LYS A 604 -11.80 25.75 -10.90
C LYS A 604 -12.05 26.63 -9.71
#